data_1e2a2bbf7600ba2fd7c2838778aa1dfc
#
_entry.id   1e2a2bbf7600ba2fd7c2838778aa1dfc
#
_cell.length_a   1.000
_cell.length_b   1.000
_cell.length_c   1.000
_cell.angle_alpha   90.00
_cell.angle_beta   90.00
_cell.angle_gamma   90.00
#
_symmetry.space_group_name_H-M   'P 1'
#
loop_
_entity.id
_entity.type
_entity.pdbx_description
1 polymer ?
#
loop_
_entity_poly.entity_id
_entity_poly.type
_entity_poly.pdbx_seq_one_letter_code
_entity_poly.pdbx_strand_id
1 'polypeptide(L)'
;EDVPSDGIVSGGTTADSNTTKFPAFTGKDLDGNDVSSDKLFSGNAFTVVNFWFTTCKPCVGELGDLDALHKEAAGKGGAVVGINAFTLGGDAGAIADAKDVLTKSGATYQNVYFDADSEAGKFTENVYAYPTTYVVDRNGNIVGDPIVGAITGDGQMEALQALIDTALANDKG
;
A
#
# COMPACT_ATOMS: atom_id res chain seq x y z
N GLU A 1 0.38 -23.43 21.00
CA GLU A 1 0.49 -23.31 21.05
C GLU A 1 0.42 -22.98 20.96
N ASP A 2 -0.03 -23.20 20.82
CA ASP A 2 -0.15 -23.05 20.81
C ASP A 2 -0.39 -22.89 20.57
N VAL A 3 -0.77 -23.03 20.13
CA VAL A 3 -0.89 -23.00 19.90
C VAL A 3 -1.12 -22.87 19.88
N PRO A 4 -1.46 -23.00 19.71
CA PRO A 4 -1.59 -23.04 19.71
C PRO A 4 -1.75 -22.81 19.67
N SER A 5 -2.17 -22.81 19.20
CA SER A 5 -2.19 -22.75 19.12
C SER A 5 -2.41 -22.47 19.11
N ASP A 6 -2.84 -22.66 18.84
CA ASP A 6 -3.03 -22.56 18.83
C ASP A 6 -3.17 -22.17 18.71
N GLY A 7 -3.63 -22.20 18.57
CA GLY A 7 -3.67 -21.99 18.28
C GLY A 7 -3.97 -21.58 18.20
N ILE A 8 -4.40 -21.56 17.99
CA ILE A 8 -4.68 -21.26 17.92
C ILE A 8 -5.02 -20.72 18.18
N VAL A 9 -5.41 -20.67 18.25
CA VAL A 9 -5.73 -20.16 18.55
C VAL A 9 -6.04 -19.61 18.94
N SER A 10 -6.42 -19.55 19.12
CA SER A 10 -6.74 -18.98 19.45
C SER A 10 -7.01 -18.33 19.83
N GLY A 11 -7.41 -18.25 19.90
CA GLY A 11 -7.78 -17.44 20.10
C GLY A 11 -7.88 -16.78 20.35
N GLY A 12 -8.05 -16.54 20.39
CA GLY A 12 -8.15 -15.70 20.35
C GLY A 12 -8.06 -15.17 20.24
N THR A 13 -8.21 -15.00 20.13
CA THR A 13 -8.12 -14.38 19.80
C THR A 13 -8.01 -14.02 19.51
N THR A 14 -8.29 -14.25 19.59
CA THR A 14 -8.17 -13.87 18.92
C THR A 14 -8.07 -12.94 18.09
N ALA A 15 -8.63 -12.35 17.93
CA ALA A 15 -8.74 -11.24 17.01
C ALA A 15 -7.41 -10.65 16.70
N ASP A 16 -6.64 -10.45 17.68
CA ASP A 16 -5.29 -9.93 17.52
C ASP A 16 -4.42 -10.83 16.67
N SER A 17 -4.74 -12.09 16.66
CA SER A 17 -3.96 -13.03 15.87
C SER A 17 -4.05 -12.75 14.38
N ASN A 18 -5.04 -11.97 13.96
CA ASN A 18 -5.22 -11.63 12.54
C ASN A 18 -4.57 -10.31 12.16
N THR A 19 -3.99 -9.61 13.12
CA THR A 19 -3.34 -8.33 12.84
C THR A 19 -1.98 -8.58 12.22
N THR A 20 -1.79 -8.09 11.01
CA THR A 20 -0.54 -8.21 10.28
C THR A 20 0.04 -6.83 10.07
N LYS A 21 1.29 -6.65 10.44
CA LYS A 21 1.99 -5.40 10.21
C LYS A 21 2.49 -5.32 8.79
N PHE A 22 2.37 -4.16 8.17
CA PHE A 22 3.08 -3.89 6.94
C PHE A 22 4.57 -3.82 7.28
N PRO A 23 5.46 -4.48 6.51
CA PRO A 23 6.87 -4.49 6.86
C PRO A 23 7.45 -3.08 6.95
N ALA A 24 8.20 -2.84 8.00
CA ALA A 24 8.85 -1.54 8.18
C ALA A 24 9.88 -1.31 7.09
N PHE A 25 10.00 -0.08 6.64
CA PHE A 25 11.00 0.27 5.64
C PHE A 25 11.52 1.69 5.85
N THR A 26 12.73 1.90 5.38
CA THR A 26 13.29 3.21 5.15
C THR A 26 13.73 3.23 3.69
N GLY A 27 13.37 4.27 2.99
CA GLY A 27 13.66 4.36 1.57
C GLY A 27 13.54 5.79 1.10
N LYS A 28 13.18 5.95 -0.15
CA LYS A 28 13.05 7.27 -0.78
C LYS A 28 11.83 7.30 -1.68
N ASP A 29 11.34 8.49 -1.94
CA ASP A 29 10.37 8.67 -3.02
C ASP A 29 11.12 8.80 -4.35
N LEU A 30 10.39 8.95 -5.44
CA LEU A 30 11.01 9.00 -6.77
C LEU A 30 11.78 10.31 -7.02
N ASP A 31 11.60 11.30 -6.16
CA ASP A 31 12.34 12.57 -6.23
C ASP A 31 13.56 12.58 -5.32
N GLY A 32 13.81 11.47 -4.61
CA GLY A 32 14.99 11.33 -3.77
C GLY A 32 14.80 11.76 -2.33
N ASN A 33 13.58 12.08 -1.92
CA ASN A 33 13.29 12.47 -0.54
C ASN A 33 13.18 11.24 0.34
N ASP A 34 13.74 11.32 1.55
CA ASP A 34 13.69 10.18 2.49
C ASP A 34 12.28 9.91 2.96
N VAL A 35 11.92 8.64 3.02
CA VAL A 35 10.61 8.18 3.49
C VAL A 35 10.83 7.01 4.44
N SER A 36 10.15 7.04 5.58
CA SER A 36 10.12 5.88 6.49
C SER A 36 8.67 5.46 6.68
N SER A 37 8.45 4.15 6.79
CA SER A 37 7.11 3.62 7.00
C SER A 37 6.52 4.14 8.31
N ASP A 38 7.35 4.27 9.34
CA ASP A 38 6.90 4.74 10.64
C ASP A 38 6.23 6.12 10.54
N LYS A 39 6.90 7.07 9.91
CA LYS A 39 6.35 8.41 9.75
C LYS A 39 5.21 8.46 8.75
N LEU A 40 5.33 7.67 7.69
CA LEU A 40 4.30 7.64 6.65
C LEU A 40 2.97 7.18 7.24
N PHE A 41 2.97 6.06 7.94
CA PHE A 41 1.73 5.50 8.47
C PHE A 41 1.21 6.30 9.66
N SER A 42 2.08 6.71 10.57
CA SER A 42 1.64 7.47 11.75
C SER A 42 1.11 8.85 11.39
N GLY A 43 1.52 9.37 10.24
CA GLY A 43 1.06 10.67 9.76
C GLY A 43 -0.31 10.65 9.08
N ASN A 44 -0.91 9.47 8.91
CA ASN A 44 -2.20 9.33 8.20
C ASN A 44 -3.13 8.42 8.97
N ALA A 45 -4.42 8.77 9.00
CA ALA A 45 -5.43 7.92 9.62
C ALA A 45 -5.51 6.57 8.89
N PHE A 46 -5.26 6.58 7.59
CA PHE A 46 -5.09 5.36 6.79
C PHE A 46 -4.20 5.69 5.60
N THR A 47 -3.52 4.66 5.08
CA THR A 47 -2.73 4.77 3.86
C THR A 47 -3.13 3.63 2.93
N VAL A 48 -3.49 3.99 1.71
CA VAL A 48 -3.77 3.01 0.65
C VAL A 48 -2.46 2.76 -0.06
N VAL A 49 -1.96 1.53 -0.01
CA VAL A 49 -0.67 1.16 -0.60
C VAL A 49 -0.93 0.32 -1.84
N ASN A 50 -0.54 0.85 -2.99
CA ASN A 50 -0.78 0.21 -4.29
C ASN A 50 0.52 -0.30 -4.88
N PHE A 51 0.58 -1.62 -5.12
CA PHE A 51 1.71 -2.25 -5.79
C PHE A 51 1.45 -2.31 -7.29
N TRP A 52 2.38 -1.85 -8.09
CA TRP A 52 2.24 -1.78 -9.53
C TRP A 52 3.60 -1.95 -10.22
N PHE A 53 3.60 -2.03 -11.53
CA PHE A 53 4.85 -1.90 -12.29
C PHE A 53 4.56 -1.19 -13.62
N THR A 54 5.61 -0.65 -14.21
CA THR A 54 5.50 0.37 -15.25
C THR A 54 4.85 -0.13 -16.53
N THR A 55 5.03 -1.40 -16.88
CA THR A 55 4.46 -1.99 -18.09
C THR A 55 3.18 -2.79 -17.84
N CYS A 56 2.63 -2.68 -16.66
CA CYS A 56 1.40 -3.38 -16.27
C CYS A 56 0.20 -2.56 -16.72
N LYS A 57 -0.49 -2.99 -17.78
CA LYS A 57 -1.62 -2.25 -18.35
C LYS A 57 -2.73 -1.94 -17.34
N PRO A 58 -3.27 -2.93 -16.61
CA PRO A 58 -4.32 -2.62 -15.64
C PRO A 58 -3.83 -1.73 -14.50
N CYS A 59 -2.54 -1.82 -14.13
CA CYS A 59 -1.98 -0.93 -13.12
C CYS A 59 -1.99 0.51 -13.62
N VAL A 60 -1.48 0.72 -14.82
CA VAL A 60 -1.41 2.07 -15.41
C VAL A 60 -2.82 2.62 -15.64
N GLY A 61 -3.75 1.76 -16.02
CA GLY A 61 -5.12 2.17 -16.28
C GLY A 61 -5.86 2.70 -15.06
N GLU A 62 -5.42 2.36 -13.85
CA GLU A 62 -6.08 2.84 -12.62
C GLU A 62 -5.37 4.02 -11.96
N LEU A 63 -4.22 4.47 -12.50
CA LEU A 63 -3.44 5.53 -11.83
C LEU A 63 -4.23 6.81 -11.64
N GLY A 64 -5.03 7.20 -12.63
CA GLY A 64 -5.88 8.38 -12.50
C GLY A 64 -6.96 8.22 -11.43
N ASP A 65 -7.52 7.02 -11.32
CA ASP A 65 -8.52 6.73 -10.29
C ASP A 65 -7.89 6.70 -8.90
N LEU A 66 -6.67 6.21 -8.80
CA LEU A 66 -5.93 6.23 -7.53
C LEU A 66 -5.60 7.67 -7.13
N ASP A 67 -5.30 8.53 -8.09
CA ASP A 67 -5.05 9.94 -7.79
C ASP A 67 -6.32 10.63 -7.29
N ALA A 68 -7.46 10.34 -7.89
CA ALA A 68 -8.74 10.87 -7.41
C ALA A 68 -9.01 10.37 -5.98
N LEU A 69 -8.72 9.11 -5.72
CA LEU A 69 -8.86 8.54 -4.38
C LEU A 69 -7.91 9.23 -3.39
N HIS A 70 -6.69 9.55 -3.83
CA HIS A 70 -5.71 10.25 -2.98
C HIS A 70 -6.25 11.62 -2.54
N LYS A 71 -6.83 12.36 -3.47
CA LYS A 71 -7.39 13.68 -3.17
C LYS A 71 -8.59 13.56 -2.23
N GLU A 72 -9.42 12.56 -2.43
CA GLU A 72 -10.53 12.29 -1.53
C GLU A 72 -10.03 11.88 -0.15
N ALA A 73 -9.01 11.00 -0.12
CA ALA A 73 -8.41 10.53 1.12
C ALA A 73 -7.81 11.68 1.94
N ALA A 74 -7.21 12.66 1.28
CA ALA A 74 -6.62 13.80 1.96
C ALA A 74 -7.67 14.53 2.81
N GLY A 75 -8.91 14.59 2.34
CA GLY A 75 -10.00 15.20 3.10
C GLY A 75 -10.43 14.39 4.31
N LYS A 76 -10.00 13.13 4.40
CA LYS A 76 -10.32 12.23 5.51
C LYS A 76 -9.11 11.92 6.38
N GLY A 77 -7.99 12.58 6.14
CA GLY A 77 -6.76 12.37 6.90
C GLY A 77 -5.92 11.20 6.41
N GLY A 78 -6.16 10.73 5.20
CA GLY A 78 -5.44 9.61 4.62
C GLY A 78 -4.67 9.98 3.37
N ALA A 79 -4.03 8.98 2.76
CA ALA A 79 -3.23 9.16 1.55
C ALA A 79 -3.18 7.87 0.75
N VAL A 80 -2.83 8.00 -0.53
CA VAL A 80 -2.47 6.88 -1.39
C VAL A 80 -0.96 6.94 -1.61
N VAL A 81 -0.30 5.80 -1.57
CA VAL A 81 1.13 5.67 -1.84
C VAL A 81 1.32 4.50 -2.79
N GLY A 82 2.16 4.69 -3.81
CA GLY A 82 2.48 3.63 -4.76
C GLY A 82 3.83 3.01 -4.46
N ILE A 83 3.96 1.72 -4.78
CA ILE A 83 5.24 1.01 -4.74
C ILE A 83 5.37 0.29 -6.08
N ASN A 84 6.33 0.75 -6.88
CA ASN A 84 6.58 0.16 -8.20
C ASN A 84 7.64 -0.92 -8.07
N ALA A 85 7.30 -2.15 -8.46
CA ALA A 85 8.20 -3.29 -8.31
C ALA A 85 9.50 -3.11 -9.10
N PHE A 86 9.48 -2.36 -10.19
CA PHE A 86 10.68 -2.14 -11.01
C PHE A 86 11.65 -1.13 -10.41
N THR A 87 11.19 -0.29 -9.48
CA THR A 87 12.04 0.76 -8.89
C THR A 87 12.75 0.31 -7.63
N LEU A 88 12.55 -0.91 -7.17
CA LEU A 88 13.24 -1.41 -5.98
C LEU A 88 14.75 -1.32 -6.19
N GLY A 89 15.45 -0.90 -5.14
CA GLY A 89 16.89 -0.70 -5.22
C GLY A 89 17.30 0.64 -5.82
N GLY A 90 16.34 1.42 -6.34
CA GLY A 90 16.63 2.76 -6.80
C GLY A 90 17.23 2.85 -8.21
N ASP A 91 16.91 1.89 -9.09
CA ASP A 91 17.39 1.94 -10.47
C ASP A 91 16.94 3.24 -11.15
N ALA A 92 17.90 4.04 -11.60
CA ALA A 92 17.62 5.36 -12.17
C ALA A 92 16.74 5.30 -13.41
N GLY A 93 16.99 4.33 -14.28
CA GLY A 93 16.20 4.17 -15.51
C GLY A 93 14.75 3.78 -15.19
N ALA A 94 14.57 2.86 -14.25
CA ALA A 94 13.24 2.43 -13.84
C ALA A 94 12.47 3.57 -13.18
N ILE A 95 13.16 4.39 -12.37
CA ILE A 95 12.55 5.56 -11.74
C ILE A 95 12.10 6.57 -12.80
N ALA A 96 12.96 6.85 -13.79
CA ALA A 96 12.61 7.78 -14.85
C ALA A 96 11.39 7.31 -15.63
N ASP A 97 11.33 6.02 -15.96
CA ASP A 97 10.20 5.45 -16.68
C ASP A 97 8.91 5.53 -15.85
N ALA A 98 9.01 5.22 -14.56
CA ALA A 98 7.85 5.29 -13.67
C ALA A 98 7.34 6.73 -13.56
N LYS A 99 8.22 7.70 -13.41
CA LYS A 99 7.84 9.12 -13.32
C LYS A 99 7.13 9.57 -14.60
N ASP A 100 7.63 9.14 -15.75
CA ASP A 100 7.01 9.49 -17.03
C ASP A 100 5.57 8.97 -17.11
N VAL A 101 5.36 7.71 -16.75
CA VAL A 101 4.03 7.10 -16.75
C VAL A 101 3.10 7.78 -15.74
N LEU A 102 3.60 8.08 -14.56
CA LEU A 102 2.80 8.76 -13.53
C LEU A 102 2.37 10.14 -14.01
N THR A 103 3.30 10.89 -14.62
CA THR A 103 3.01 12.22 -15.13
C THR A 103 1.95 12.16 -16.23
N LYS A 104 2.11 11.22 -17.17
CA LYS A 104 1.16 11.07 -18.27
C LYS A 104 -0.23 10.65 -17.81
N SER A 105 -0.29 9.94 -16.69
CA SER A 105 -1.55 9.48 -16.11
C SER A 105 -2.17 10.50 -15.15
N GLY A 106 -1.47 11.59 -14.86
CA GLY A 106 -1.95 12.61 -13.94
C GLY A 106 -1.88 12.21 -12.48
N ALA A 107 -1.07 11.21 -12.14
CA ALA A 107 -0.93 10.73 -10.76
C ALA A 107 0.03 11.63 -10.00
N THR A 108 -0.44 12.19 -8.89
CA THR A 108 0.35 13.14 -8.08
C THR A 108 0.74 12.61 -6.71
N TYR A 109 0.22 11.44 -6.33
CA TYR A 109 0.52 10.87 -5.02
C TYR A 109 1.94 10.28 -5.00
N GLN A 110 2.47 10.13 -3.79
CA GLN A 110 3.85 9.70 -3.59
C GLN A 110 4.03 8.23 -3.99
N ASN A 111 5.16 7.95 -4.64
CA ASN A 111 5.62 6.59 -4.89
C ASN A 111 6.96 6.44 -4.17
N VAL A 112 7.18 5.30 -3.53
CA VAL A 112 8.37 5.07 -2.72
C VAL A 112 9.08 3.80 -3.17
N TYR A 113 10.37 3.72 -2.89
CA TYR A 113 11.16 2.51 -3.12
C TYR A 113 12.10 2.28 -1.93
N PHE A 114 12.59 1.06 -1.85
CA PHE A 114 13.49 0.61 -0.80
C PHE A 114 14.32 -0.54 -1.38
N ASP A 115 15.27 -1.05 -0.61
CA ASP A 115 16.10 -2.16 -1.08
C ASP A 115 15.27 -3.41 -1.35
N ALA A 116 15.60 -4.09 -2.43
CA ALA A 116 14.95 -5.35 -2.79
C ALA A 116 15.20 -6.42 -1.73
N ASP A 117 16.33 -6.36 -1.04
CA ASP A 117 16.72 -7.33 -0.02
C ASP A 117 16.10 -7.04 1.35
N SER A 118 15.45 -5.89 1.52
CA SER A 118 14.80 -5.54 2.78
C SER A 118 13.54 -6.39 2.99
N GLU A 119 12.99 -6.35 4.19
CA GLU A 119 11.74 -7.06 4.46
C GLU A 119 10.61 -6.56 3.56
N ALA A 120 10.53 -5.25 3.36
CA ALA A 120 9.53 -4.68 2.47
C ALA A 120 9.78 -5.07 1.02
N GLY A 121 11.05 -5.18 0.61
CA GLY A 121 11.40 -5.66 -0.72
C GLY A 121 10.95 -7.09 -0.93
N LYS A 122 11.18 -7.95 0.04
CA LYS A 122 10.75 -9.35 -0.03
C LYS A 122 9.23 -9.46 -0.01
N PHE A 123 8.56 -8.62 0.76
CA PHE A 123 7.11 -8.55 0.76
C PHE A 123 6.61 -8.21 -0.65
N THR A 124 7.26 -7.24 -1.29
CA THR A 124 6.92 -6.84 -2.66
C THR A 124 7.11 -7.99 -3.64
N GLU A 125 8.20 -8.74 -3.50
CA GLU A 125 8.45 -9.90 -4.36
C GLU A 125 7.39 -10.99 -4.22
N ASN A 126 6.74 -11.05 -3.07
CA ASN A 126 5.70 -12.05 -2.82
C ASN A 126 4.32 -11.62 -3.30
N VAL A 127 4.18 -10.41 -3.80
CA VAL A 127 2.93 -9.96 -4.43
C VAL A 127 2.82 -10.73 -5.74
N TYR A 128 1.81 -11.60 -5.84
CA TYR A 128 1.73 -12.55 -6.95
C TYR A 128 0.88 -12.07 -8.12
N ALA A 129 0.15 -10.98 -7.93
CA ALA A 129 -0.72 -10.43 -8.98
C ALA A 129 -0.68 -8.91 -8.90
N TYR A 130 -0.74 -8.24 -10.04
CA TYR A 130 -0.68 -6.80 -10.12
C TYR A 130 -1.86 -6.27 -10.93
N PRO A 131 -2.46 -5.17 -10.49
CA PRO A 131 -2.12 -4.44 -9.27
C PRO A 131 -2.68 -5.12 -8.02
N THR A 132 -2.09 -4.84 -6.87
CA THR A 132 -2.61 -5.27 -5.57
C THR A 132 -2.59 -4.06 -4.65
N THR A 133 -3.67 -3.86 -3.91
CA THR A 133 -3.85 -2.67 -3.09
C THR A 133 -4.18 -3.07 -1.66
N TYR A 134 -3.42 -2.51 -0.71
CA TYR A 134 -3.61 -2.73 0.73
C TYR A 134 -4.11 -1.45 1.38
N VAL A 135 -4.83 -1.58 2.48
CA VAL A 135 -5.10 -0.45 3.38
C VAL A 135 -4.34 -0.71 4.67
N VAL A 136 -3.60 0.30 5.11
CA VAL A 136 -2.77 0.24 6.32
C VAL A 136 -3.25 1.32 7.27
N ASP A 137 -3.40 1.00 8.55
CA ASP A 137 -3.88 1.97 9.54
C ASP A 137 -2.72 2.80 10.10
N ARG A 138 -3.04 3.73 10.99
CA ARG A 138 -2.05 4.66 11.58
C ARG A 138 -0.94 3.92 12.35
N ASN A 139 -1.23 2.74 12.84
CA ASN A 139 -0.26 1.94 13.59
C ASN A 139 0.57 1.01 12.72
N GLY A 140 0.39 1.07 11.40
CA GLY A 140 1.12 0.21 10.46
C GLY A 140 0.50 -1.16 10.28
N ASN A 141 -0.71 -1.37 10.76
CA ASN A 141 -1.39 -2.65 10.62
C ASN A 141 -2.14 -2.72 9.30
N ILE A 142 -2.03 -3.85 8.61
CA ILE A 142 -2.79 -4.09 7.39
C ILE A 142 -4.25 -4.36 7.80
N VAL A 143 -5.17 -3.65 7.18
CA VAL A 143 -6.60 -3.76 7.46
C VAL A 143 -7.24 -4.71 6.45
N GLY A 144 -7.73 -5.85 6.94
CA GLY A 144 -8.42 -6.83 6.11
C GLY A 144 -7.54 -7.46 5.04
N ASP A 145 -8.17 -7.96 4.00
CA ASP A 145 -7.47 -8.61 2.88
C ASP A 145 -7.17 -7.58 1.79
N PRO A 146 -6.05 -7.75 1.05
CA PRO A 146 -5.75 -6.84 -0.05
C PRO A 146 -6.77 -6.97 -1.18
N ILE A 147 -6.91 -5.88 -1.93
CA ILE A 147 -7.69 -5.88 -3.15
C ILE A 147 -6.77 -6.36 -4.28
N VAL A 148 -7.03 -7.55 -4.80
CA VAL A 148 -6.23 -8.13 -5.89
C VAL A 148 -6.91 -7.77 -7.21
N GLY A 149 -6.14 -7.18 -8.13
CA GLY A 149 -6.67 -6.69 -9.39
C GLY A 149 -6.98 -5.20 -9.30
N ALA A 150 -7.39 -4.62 -10.43
CA ALA A 150 -7.65 -3.19 -10.52
C ALA A 150 -8.81 -2.76 -9.63
N ILE A 151 -8.67 -1.61 -8.99
CA ILE A 151 -9.75 -1.06 -8.15
C ILE A 151 -10.97 -0.67 -8.98
N THR A 152 -10.80 -0.57 -10.28
CA THR A 152 -11.91 -0.27 -11.21
C THR A 152 -12.74 -1.51 -11.55
N GLY A 153 -12.30 -2.70 -11.12
CA GLY A 153 -13.06 -3.92 -11.34
C GLY A 153 -14.35 -3.94 -10.53
N ASP A 154 -15.29 -4.78 -10.94
CA ASP A 154 -16.61 -4.86 -10.31
C ASP A 154 -16.48 -5.16 -8.81
N GLY A 155 -17.07 -4.30 -7.98
CA GLY A 155 -17.09 -4.46 -6.54
C GLY A 155 -15.79 -4.12 -5.83
N GLN A 156 -14.71 -3.83 -6.57
CA GLN A 156 -13.41 -3.59 -5.95
C GLN A 156 -13.35 -2.27 -5.19
N MET A 157 -13.92 -1.22 -5.75
CA MET A 157 -13.93 0.08 -5.07
C MET A 157 -14.77 0.01 -3.78
N GLU A 158 -15.88 -0.69 -3.80
CA GLU A 158 -16.71 -0.87 -2.62
C GLU A 158 -15.96 -1.64 -1.54
N ALA A 159 -15.23 -2.68 -1.92
CA ALA A 159 -14.40 -3.43 -0.99
C ALA A 159 -13.30 -2.56 -0.40
N LEU A 160 -12.67 -1.74 -1.22
CA LEU A 160 -11.62 -0.82 -0.78
C LEU A 160 -12.19 0.22 0.19
N GLN A 161 -13.35 0.80 -0.12
CA GLN A 161 -14.00 1.77 0.76
C GLN A 161 -14.34 1.14 2.12
N ALA A 162 -14.76 -0.12 2.13
CA ALA A 162 -15.06 -0.80 3.39
C ALA A 162 -13.79 -0.93 4.26
N LEU A 163 -12.64 -1.21 3.65
CA LEU A 163 -11.38 -1.27 4.38
C LEU A 163 -11.00 0.10 4.94
N ILE A 164 -11.18 1.15 4.14
CA ILE A 164 -10.90 2.53 4.56
C ILE A 164 -11.80 2.89 5.74
N ASP A 165 -13.10 2.56 5.65
CA ASP A 165 -14.05 2.86 6.72
C ASP A 165 -13.67 2.14 8.01
N THR A 166 -13.19 0.90 7.90
CA THR A 166 -12.72 0.14 9.05
C THR A 166 -11.50 0.81 9.69
N ALA A 167 -10.54 1.24 8.86
CA ALA A 167 -9.36 1.94 9.37
C ALA A 167 -9.74 3.23 10.07
N LEU A 168 -10.66 4.00 9.50
CA LEU A 168 -11.13 5.25 10.09
C LEU A 168 -11.87 5.01 11.40
N ALA A 169 -12.72 3.99 11.45
CA ALA A 169 -13.49 3.68 12.66
C ALA A 169 -12.56 3.27 13.80
N ASN A 170 -11.42 2.68 13.49
CA ASN A 170 -10.46 2.22 14.50
C ASN A 170 -9.38 3.26 14.81
N ASP A 171 -9.37 4.38 14.10
CA ASP A 171 -8.32 5.39 14.29
C ASP A 171 -8.55 6.16 15.58
N LYS A 172 -7.53 6.21 16.41
CA LYS A 172 -7.58 6.89 17.69
C LYS A 172 -6.88 8.26 17.67
N GLY A 173 -6.47 8.70 16.49
CA GLY A 173 -5.73 9.93 16.33
C GLY A 173 -4.27 9.75 16.50
#